data_d6f1fed164af999d9cda72ee95f8c340
#
_entry.id   d6f1fed164af999d9cda72ee95f8c340
#
_cell.length_a   1.000
_cell.length_b   1.000
_cell.length_c   1.000
_cell.angle_alpha   90.00
_cell.angle_beta   90.00
_cell.angle_gamma   90.00
#
_symmetry.space_group_name_H-M   'P 1'
#
loop_
_entity.id
_entity.type
_entity.pdbx_description
1 polymer ?
#
loop_
_entity_poly.entity_id
_entity_poly.type
_entity_poly.pdbx_seq_one_letter_code
_entity_poly.pdbx_strand_id
1 'polypeptide(L)'
;MSVRVSVVLPARNAASTIDVAIESVLRQTFTSFELLAIDDGSADETRSHLERWAARDERVKVLSTGGLGLVGALNLGLSAARGELLARMDADDESLPGRLEKSVARLDAEPSLAGVGTGVEIVRHDQPPSPALVDYGRWLSSLTTPARLFADRLVESPLCHPSVVLRRAVLERLGGWRDGDFPEDWELWLRLLEAGEALVCLPEVLHRWTDHDRRLTRTDARYQREKHTRLRAQTLHARFEGRPLTIWGAGERGVALCRALQALGSRVQRFVEVNPRKVGQRIHGARVVFPDDLGAPSEEHVIASVGARGARAEIRAWLDSRGWVEGQHFTCAA
;
A
#
# COMPACT_ATOMS: atom_id res chain seq x y z
N MET A 1 15.78 28.33 -8.61
CA MET A 1 16.03 26.93 -9.05
C MET A 1 14.68 26.28 -9.34
N SER A 2 14.59 25.39 -10.31
CA SER A 2 13.34 24.65 -10.59
C SER A 2 13.08 23.64 -9.46
N VAL A 3 11.85 23.55 -8.97
CA VAL A 3 11.44 22.55 -7.99
C VAL A 3 11.42 21.18 -8.65
N ARG A 4 12.17 20.21 -8.10
CA ARG A 4 12.21 18.83 -8.60
C ARG A 4 11.20 17.93 -7.91
N VAL A 5 11.02 18.10 -6.59
CA VAL A 5 10.13 17.30 -5.75
C VAL A 5 9.12 18.20 -5.05
N SER A 6 7.83 17.88 -5.15
CA SER A 6 6.81 18.45 -4.28
C SER A 6 6.47 17.44 -3.18
N VAL A 7 6.75 17.80 -1.92
CA VAL A 7 6.38 16.98 -0.76
C VAL A 7 4.97 17.37 -0.35
N VAL A 8 4.03 16.44 -0.36
CA VAL A 8 2.63 16.63 0.03
C VAL A 8 2.44 16.09 1.45
N LEU A 9 2.12 16.99 2.38
CA LEU A 9 1.94 16.73 3.81
C LEU A 9 0.54 17.18 4.24
N PRO A 10 -0.48 16.31 4.19
CA PRO A 10 -1.78 16.59 4.76
C PRO A 10 -1.71 16.53 6.29
N ALA A 11 -2.38 17.46 6.95
CA ALA A 11 -2.42 17.57 8.40
C ALA A 11 -3.85 17.87 8.89
N ARG A 12 -4.28 17.16 9.92
CA ARG A 12 -5.52 17.46 10.64
C ARG A 12 -5.37 17.14 12.12
N ASN A 13 -5.53 18.14 12.97
CA ASN A 13 -5.38 18.03 14.43
C ASN A 13 -4.05 17.37 14.83
N ALA A 14 -2.95 17.87 14.24
CA ALA A 14 -1.59 17.35 14.36
C ALA A 14 -0.64 18.31 15.11
N ALA A 15 -1.16 19.24 15.89
CA ALA A 15 -0.34 20.27 16.57
C ALA A 15 0.80 19.67 17.40
N SER A 16 0.64 18.47 17.95
CA SER A 16 1.66 17.80 18.79
C SER A 16 2.80 17.15 18.00
N THR A 17 2.65 16.93 16.69
CA THR A 17 3.59 16.14 15.88
C THR A 17 4.11 16.88 14.66
N ILE A 18 3.34 17.83 14.15
CA ILE A 18 3.59 18.48 12.87
C ILE A 18 4.96 19.17 12.77
N ASP A 19 5.47 19.72 13.87
CA ASP A 19 6.77 20.40 13.88
C ASP A 19 7.90 19.41 13.59
N VAL A 20 7.86 18.20 14.17
CA VAL A 20 8.84 17.13 13.92
C VAL A 20 8.77 16.68 12.47
N ALA A 21 7.57 16.48 11.94
CA ALA A 21 7.36 16.07 10.56
C ALA A 21 7.94 17.08 9.57
N ILE A 22 7.62 18.38 9.72
CA ILE A 22 8.12 19.45 8.85
C ILE A 22 9.64 19.56 8.97
N GLU A 23 10.19 19.60 10.19
CA GLU A 23 11.63 19.71 10.41
C GLU A 23 12.40 18.56 9.74
N SER A 24 11.87 17.34 9.82
CA SER A 24 12.47 16.17 9.20
C SER A 24 12.54 16.26 7.65
N VAL A 25 11.54 16.88 7.04
CA VAL A 25 11.52 17.16 5.59
C VAL A 25 12.50 18.28 5.25
N LEU A 26 12.53 19.36 6.02
CA LEU A 26 13.42 20.50 5.76
C LEU A 26 14.92 20.15 5.92
N ARG A 27 15.24 19.13 6.71
CA ARG A 27 16.60 18.59 6.92
C ARG A 27 17.05 17.57 5.87
N GLN A 28 16.25 17.30 4.83
CA GLN A 28 16.64 16.39 3.76
C GLN A 28 17.92 16.87 3.05
N THR A 29 18.79 15.92 2.69
CA THR A 29 20.02 16.20 1.94
C THR A 29 19.75 16.69 0.52
N PHE A 30 18.65 16.28 -0.08
CA PHE A 30 18.16 16.80 -1.35
C PHE A 30 17.42 18.12 -1.14
N THR A 31 17.86 19.21 -1.78
CA THR A 31 17.40 20.58 -1.49
C THR A 31 16.41 21.16 -2.51
N SER A 32 16.33 20.57 -3.73
CA SER A 32 15.46 21.07 -4.81
C SER A 32 14.00 20.59 -4.64
N PHE A 33 13.35 20.98 -3.55
CA PHE A 33 11.97 20.60 -3.25
C PHE A 33 11.16 21.80 -2.72
N GLU A 34 9.83 21.65 -2.77
CA GLU A 34 8.85 22.42 -2.02
C GLU A 34 8.09 21.50 -1.06
N LEU A 35 7.59 22.01 0.04
CA LEU A 35 6.73 21.34 1.00
C LEU A 35 5.34 21.98 0.95
N LEU A 36 4.37 21.23 0.45
CA LEU A 36 2.95 21.58 0.44
C LEU A 36 2.31 21.03 1.71
N ALA A 37 2.22 21.87 2.74
CA ALA A 37 1.60 21.54 4.01
C ALA A 37 0.11 21.91 3.96
N ILE A 38 -0.76 20.92 4.08
CA ILE A 38 -2.18 21.07 3.79
C ILE A 38 -3.00 20.89 5.06
N ASP A 39 -3.55 21.97 5.57
CA ASP A 39 -4.49 21.93 6.70
C ASP A 39 -5.87 21.46 6.24
N ASP A 40 -6.29 20.30 6.71
CA ASP A 40 -7.60 19.71 6.38
C ASP A 40 -8.67 20.06 7.44
N GLY A 41 -8.79 21.33 7.77
CA GLY A 41 -9.79 21.84 8.70
C GLY A 41 -9.50 21.45 10.15
N SER A 42 -8.28 21.68 10.62
CA SER A 42 -7.89 21.45 12.01
C SER A 42 -8.64 22.38 12.97
N ALA A 43 -8.99 21.82 14.14
CA ALA A 43 -9.63 22.54 15.24
C ALA A 43 -8.64 22.91 16.36
N ASP A 44 -7.40 22.41 16.25
CA ASP A 44 -6.29 22.69 17.17
C ASP A 44 -5.30 23.71 16.57
N GLU A 45 -4.13 23.90 17.20
CA GLU A 45 -3.10 24.85 16.77
C GLU A 45 -2.31 24.41 15.50
N THR A 46 -2.70 23.32 14.83
CA THR A 46 -2.00 22.82 13.64
C THR A 46 -1.78 23.92 12.61
N ARG A 47 -2.82 24.68 12.28
CA ARG A 47 -2.76 25.79 11.31
C ARG A 47 -1.72 26.85 11.70
N SER A 48 -1.69 27.24 12.95
CA SER A 48 -0.72 28.23 13.48
C SER A 48 0.73 27.71 13.36
N HIS A 49 0.95 26.40 13.58
CA HIS A 49 2.26 25.77 13.39
C HIS A 49 2.69 25.84 11.92
N LEU A 50 1.82 25.49 10.99
CA LEU A 50 2.11 25.52 9.55
C LEU A 50 2.47 26.94 9.08
N GLU A 51 1.72 27.95 9.50
CA GLU A 51 1.97 29.35 9.16
C GLU A 51 3.30 29.87 9.72
N ARG A 52 3.68 29.45 10.94
CA ARG A 52 5.01 29.76 11.52
C ARG A 52 6.15 29.17 10.68
N TRP A 53 5.99 27.93 10.19
CA TRP A 53 7.00 27.31 9.33
C TRP A 53 7.09 28.01 7.97
N ALA A 54 5.97 28.35 7.35
CA ALA A 54 5.96 29.08 6.08
C ALA A 54 6.61 30.47 6.18
N ALA A 55 6.52 31.12 7.34
CA ALA A 55 7.19 32.38 7.60
C ALA A 55 8.72 32.25 7.79
N ARG A 56 9.22 31.03 8.13
CA ARG A 56 10.64 30.77 8.40
C ARG A 56 11.39 30.18 7.21
N ASP A 57 10.71 29.41 6.36
CA ASP A 57 11.32 28.71 5.23
C ASP A 57 10.43 28.86 3.99
N GLU A 58 10.96 29.49 2.95
CA GLU A 58 10.23 29.77 1.71
C GLU A 58 9.81 28.52 0.92
N ARG A 59 10.42 27.37 1.22
CA ARG A 59 10.03 26.08 0.62
C ARG A 59 8.69 25.59 1.13
N VAL A 60 8.24 26.02 2.31
CA VAL A 60 6.96 25.64 2.92
C VAL A 60 5.84 26.48 2.35
N LYS A 61 4.83 25.84 1.80
CA LYS A 61 3.59 26.46 1.29
C LYS A 61 2.41 25.88 2.04
N VAL A 62 1.60 26.73 2.64
CA VAL A 62 0.40 26.32 3.39
C VAL A 62 -0.81 26.40 2.49
N LEU A 63 -1.54 25.30 2.41
CA LEU A 63 -2.82 25.19 1.71
C LEU A 63 -3.91 24.78 2.71
N SER A 64 -5.17 24.90 2.31
CA SER A 64 -6.31 24.46 3.13
C SER A 64 -7.40 23.87 2.27
N THR A 65 -8.00 22.77 2.73
CA THR A 65 -9.17 22.15 2.08
C THR A 65 -10.48 22.57 2.76
N GLY A 66 -10.40 23.07 4.01
CA GLY A 66 -11.59 23.30 4.82
C GLY A 66 -12.27 22.03 5.33
N GLY A 67 -11.62 20.84 5.25
CA GLY A 67 -12.15 19.58 5.78
C GLY A 67 -12.67 18.60 4.72
N LEU A 68 -12.01 18.49 3.57
CA LEU A 68 -12.35 17.51 2.51
C LEU A 68 -11.87 16.08 2.79
N GLY A 69 -11.19 15.85 3.91
CA GLY A 69 -10.59 14.57 4.26
C GLY A 69 -9.25 14.30 3.58
N LEU A 70 -8.60 13.19 3.97
CA LEU A 70 -7.26 12.84 3.51
C LEU A 70 -7.12 12.85 1.99
N VAL A 71 -8.05 12.21 1.28
CA VAL A 71 -8.02 12.12 -0.19
C VAL A 71 -8.16 13.50 -0.84
N GLY A 72 -9.04 14.35 -0.30
CA GLY A 72 -9.18 15.74 -0.76
C GLY A 72 -7.90 16.54 -0.57
N ALA A 73 -7.24 16.40 0.58
CA ALA A 73 -5.97 17.06 0.87
C ALA A 73 -4.84 16.56 -0.07
N LEU A 74 -4.73 15.25 -0.28
CA LEU A 74 -3.74 14.68 -1.19
C LEU A 74 -3.91 15.17 -2.63
N ASN A 75 -5.15 15.20 -3.13
CA ASN A 75 -5.44 15.68 -4.49
C ASN A 75 -5.27 17.20 -4.63
N LEU A 76 -5.55 17.98 -3.59
CA LEU A 76 -5.19 19.41 -3.58
C LEU A 76 -3.67 19.59 -3.67
N GLY A 77 -2.91 18.79 -2.92
CA GLY A 77 -1.45 18.76 -3.00
C GLY A 77 -0.94 18.38 -4.39
N LEU A 78 -1.53 17.36 -5.02
CA LEU A 78 -1.19 16.96 -6.39
C LEU A 78 -1.42 18.10 -7.39
N SER A 79 -2.57 18.76 -7.29
CA SER A 79 -2.92 19.87 -8.22
C SER A 79 -2.04 21.10 -8.04
N ALA A 80 -1.52 21.35 -6.82
CA ALA A 80 -0.65 22.48 -6.50
C ALA A 80 0.84 22.17 -6.74
N ALA A 81 1.19 20.90 -6.93
CA ALA A 81 2.57 20.45 -7.07
C ALA A 81 3.24 20.97 -8.35
N ARG A 82 4.45 21.52 -8.21
CA ARG A 82 5.28 22.01 -9.32
C ARG A 82 6.39 21.05 -9.70
N GLY A 83 6.75 20.15 -8.79
CA GLY A 83 7.80 19.16 -9.01
C GLY A 83 7.39 18.09 -10.03
N GLU A 84 8.35 17.53 -10.74
CA GLU A 84 8.14 16.34 -11.58
C GLU A 84 7.85 15.10 -10.74
N LEU A 85 8.35 15.09 -9.50
CA LEU A 85 8.16 14.03 -8.54
C LEU A 85 7.29 14.54 -7.39
N LEU A 86 6.44 13.66 -6.89
CA LEU A 86 5.59 13.92 -5.73
C LEU A 86 5.99 12.96 -4.62
N ALA A 87 6.45 13.49 -3.50
CA ALA A 87 6.74 12.75 -2.29
C ALA A 87 5.57 12.90 -1.30
N ARG A 88 5.20 11.80 -0.65
CA ARG A 88 4.17 11.80 0.38
C ARG A 88 4.81 11.90 1.78
N MET A 89 4.15 12.54 2.74
CA MET A 89 4.58 12.64 4.13
C MET A 89 3.37 12.72 5.06
N ASP A 90 3.38 11.97 6.16
CA ASP A 90 2.38 12.10 7.23
C ASP A 90 2.79 13.16 8.25
N ALA A 91 1.80 13.78 8.90
CA ALA A 91 1.99 14.82 9.90
C ALA A 91 2.48 14.30 11.27
N ASP A 92 2.51 12.99 11.45
CA ASP A 92 2.91 12.28 12.67
C ASP A 92 4.15 11.39 12.49
N ASP A 93 4.77 11.42 11.29
CA ASP A 93 5.93 10.62 10.93
C ASP A 93 7.23 11.44 10.83
N GLU A 94 8.37 10.75 10.63
CA GLU A 94 9.67 11.37 10.43
C GLU A 94 10.35 10.86 9.14
N SER A 95 10.73 11.80 8.27
CA SER A 95 11.49 11.52 7.05
C SER A 95 12.98 11.52 7.36
N LEU A 96 13.64 10.35 7.36
CA LEU A 96 15.06 10.27 7.69
C LEU A 96 15.93 10.93 6.61
N PRO A 97 17.12 11.45 6.96
CA PRO A 97 18.03 12.08 6.01
C PRO A 97 18.34 11.16 4.82
N GLY A 98 18.43 11.72 3.62
CA GLY A 98 18.68 10.97 2.39
C GLY A 98 17.47 10.32 1.74
N ARG A 99 16.27 10.34 2.35
CA ARG A 99 15.07 9.75 1.73
C ARG A 99 14.79 10.31 0.35
N LEU A 100 14.70 11.64 0.23
CA LEU A 100 14.43 12.28 -1.06
C LEU A 100 15.57 12.04 -2.05
N GLU A 101 16.83 12.20 -1.60
CA GLU A 101 18.03 12.01 -2.46
C GLU A 101 18.07 10.60 -3.07
N LYS A 102 17.94 9.56 -2.24
CA LYS A 102 18.00 8.17 -2.72
C LYS A 102 16.80 7.81 -3.59
N SER A 103 15.60 8.30 -3.26
CA SER A 103 14.40 8.07 -4.08
C SER A 103 14.52 8.76 -5.45
N VAL A 104 14.98 10.00 -5.50
CA VAL A 104 15.23 10.72 -6.75
C VAL A 104 16.30 10.01 -7.58
N ALA A 105 17.44 9.66 -6.98
CA ALA A 105 18.52 8.95 -7.66
C ALA A 105 18.03 7.61 -8.25
N ARG A 106 17.20 6.86 -7.52
CA ARG A 106 16.62 5.61 -8.02
C ARG A 106 15.69 5.83 -9.21
N LEU A 107 14.81 6.84 -9.15
CA LEU A 107 13.89 7.17 -10.24
C LEU A 107 14.64 7.71 -11.47
N ASP A 108 15.73 8.45 -11.29
CA ASP A 108 16.56 8.96 -12.39
C ASP A 108 17.34 7.83 -13.07
N ALA A 109 17.84 6.87 -12.28
CA ALA A 109 18.58 5.70 -12.80
C ALA A 109 17.67 4.72 -13.57
N GLU A 110 16.37 4.68 -13.27
CA GLU A 110 15.40 3.75 -13.89
C GLU A 110 14.11 4.48 -14.29
N PRO A 111 14.09 5.09 -15.50
CA PRO A 111 12.94 5.86 -15.99
C PRO A 111 11.63 5.07 -16.11
N SER A 112 11.70 3.75 -16.19
CA SER A 112 10.53 2.84 -16.23
C SER A 112 9.80 2.73 -14.89
N LEU A 113 10.42 3.13 -13.77
CA LEU A 113 9.76 3.15 -12.49
C LEU A 113 8.78 4.33 -12.37
N ALA A 114 7.56 4.04 -12.02
CA ALA A 114 6.52 5.04 -11.70
C ALA A 114 6.67 5.59 -10.28
N GLY A 115 7.27 4.81 -9.39
CA GLY A 115 7.44 5.22 -8.00
C GLY A 115 8.36 4.32 -7.19
N VAL A 116 8.83 4.90 -6.08
CA VAL A 116 9.76 4.28 -5.14
C VAL A 116 9.25 4.52 -3.72
N GLY A 117 9.04 3.44 -2.96
CA GLY A 117 8.92 3.49 -1.51
C GLY A 117 10.27 3.26 -0.83
N THR A 118 10.32 3.36 0.48
CA THR A 118 11.52 3.06 1.26
C THR A 118 11.22 2.08 2.39
N GLY A 119 12.23 1.42 2.90
CA GLY A 119 12.15 0.69 4.16
C GLY A 119 11.69 1.62 5.28
N VAL A 120 10.96 1.05 6.24
CA VAL A 120 10.38 1.80 7.35
C VAL A 120 10.77 1.21 8.69
N GLU A 121 11.04 2.09 9.65
CA GLU A 121 11.11 1.78 11.07
C GLU A 121 9.77 2.13 11.70
N ILE A 122 9.09 1.15 12.31
CA ILE A 122 7.84 1.42 13.00
C ILE A 122 8.17 1.73 14.46
N VAL A 123 7.79 2.92 14.91
CA VAL A 123 8.03 3.39 16.28
C VAL A 123 6.71 3.63 17.00
N ARG A 124 6.72 3.40 18.30
CA ARG A 124 5.61 3.72 19.18
C ARG A 124 6.19 4.22 20.50
N HIS A 125 5.68 5.34 21.00
CA HIS A 125 6.31 6.04 22.14
C HIS A 125 5.89 5.48 23.51
N ASP A 126 4.70 4.89 23.60
CA ASP A 126 4.10 4.40 24.85
C ASP A 126 4.42 2.92 25.13
N GLN A 127 4.71 2.13 24.11
CA GLN A 127 5.02 0.70 24.21
C GLN A 127 5.74 0.22 22.94
N PRO A 128 6.44 -0.93 22.96
CA PRO A 128 7.00 -1.49 21.74
C PRO A 128 5.92 -1.79 20.69
N PRO A 129 6.22 -1.61 19.39
CA PRO A 129 5.28 -1.99 18.33
C PRO A 129 5.03 -3.51 18.38
N SER A 130 3.82 -3.92 17.99
CA SER A 130 3.46 -5.34 17.97
C SER A 130 4.37 -6.15 17.03
N PRO A 131 4.66 -7.44 17.35
CA PRO A 131 5.45 -8.30 16.45
C PRO A 131 4.92 -8.33 15.01
N ALA A 132 3.60 -8.28 14.83
CA ALA A 132 2.97 -8.26 13.51
C ALA A 132 3.31 -7.00 12.72
N LEU A 133 3.35 -5.83 13.37
CA LEU A 133 3.78 -4.58 12.72
C LEU A 133 5.27 -4.60 12.37
N VAL A 134 6.11 -5.13 13.25
CA VAL A 134 7.55 -5.29 12.96
C VAL A 134 7.77 -6.22 11.77
N ASP A 135 7.07 -7.36 11.72
CA ASP A 135 7.13 -8.28 10.58
C ASP A 135 6.60 -7.62 9.28
N TYR A 136 5.55 -6.79 9.39
CA TYR A 136 5.04 -6.01 8.26
C TYR A 136 6.09 -5.01 7.72
N GLY A 137 6.75 -4.26 8.59
CA GLY A 137 7.82 -3.34 8.19
C GLY A 137 9.00 -4.05 7.49
N ARG A 138 9.40 -5.23 8.00
CA ARG A 138 10.42 -6.07 7.35
C ARG A 138 9.97 -6.58 5.97
N TRP A 139 8.72 -7.00 5.87
CA TRP A 139 8.16 -7.45 4.60
C TRP A 139 8.12 -6.32 3.58
N LEU A 140 7.69 -5.11 3.93
CA LEU A 140 7.74 -3.93 3.06
C LEU A 140 9.15 -3.69 2.53
N SER A 141 10.16 -3.68 3.42
CA SER A 141 11.57 -3.48 3.05
C SER A 141 12.16 -4.59 2.17
N SER A 142 11.49 -5.75 2.07
CA SER A 142 11.90 -6.87 1.22
C SER A 142 11.39 -6.78 -0.23
N LEU A 143 10.47 -5.86 -0.54
CA LEU A 143 9.84 -5.73 -1.85
C LEU A 143 10.72 -4.88 -2.81
N THR A 144 11.97 -5.28 -2.98
CA THR A 144 13.03 -4.50 -3.62
C THR A 144 13.07 -4.60 -5.15
N THR A 145 12.19 -5.41 -5.75
CA THR A 145 12.08 -5.52 -7.22
C THR A 145 10.64 -5.33 -7.66
N PRO A 146 10.39 -4.75 -8.86
CA PRO A 146 9.04 -4.60 -9.39
C PRO A 146 8.26 -5.91 -9.48
N ALA A 147 8.92 -6.99 -9.90
CA ALA A 147 8.32 -8.31 -10.02
C ALA A 147 7.84 -8.84 -8.65
N ARG A 148 8.66 -8.69 -7.60
CA ARG A 148 8.31 -9.12 -6.25
C ARG A 148 7.18 -8.29 -5.67
N LEU A 149 7.23 -6.97 -5.83
CA LEU A 149 6.19 -6.08 -5.36
C LEU A 149 4.85 -6.37 -6.06
N PHE A 150 4.87 -6.61 -7.37
CA PHE A 150 3.70 -7.02 -8.13
C PHE A 150 3.14 -8.38 -7.67
N ALA A 151 4.00 -9.37 -7.43
CA ALA A 151 3.59 -10.69 -6.94
C ALA A 151 2.88 -10.60 -5.57
N ASP A 152 3.37 -9.74 -4.68
CA ASP A 152 2.84 -9.59 -3.32
C ASP A 152 1.76 -8.50 -3.16
N ARG A 153 1.38 -7.77 -4.23
CA ARG A 153 0.46 -6.63 -4.19
C ARG A 153 -0.92 -6.92 -3.57
N LEU A 154 -1.36 -8.17 -3.64
CA LEU A 154 -2.66 -8.61 -3.09
C LEU A 154 -2.56 -9.24 -1.69
N VAL A 155 -1.36 -9.35 -1.14
CA VAL A 155 -1.15 -9.86 0.23
C VAL A 155 -1.58 -8.80 1.24
N GLU A 156 -1.00 -7.62 1.14
CA GLU A 156 -1.27 -6.42 1.94
C GLU A 156 -0.83 -5.19 1.13
N SER A 157 -1.11 -3.94 1.61
CA SER A 157 -0.58 -2.73 0.97
C SER A 157 0.95 -2.82 0.84
N PRO A 158 1.51 -2.85 -0.38
CA PRO A 158 2.92 -3.24 -0.58
C PRO A 158 3.92 -2.09 -0.39
N LEU A 159 3.45 -0.88 -0.14
CA LEU A 159 4.27 0.28 0.15
C LEU A 159 3.68 1.06 1.32
N CYS A 160 4.54 1.53 2.20
CA CYS A 160 4.16 2.47 3.25
C CYS A 160 3.87 3.83 2.61
N HIS A 161 2.62 4.26 2.67
CA HIS A 161 2.14 5.45 1.95
C HIS A 161 3.01 6.70 2.18
N PRO A 162 3.38 7.09 3.45
CA PRO A 162 4.20 8.27 3.69
C PRO A 162 5.68 8.13 3.27
N SER A 163 6.11 6.94 2.85
CA SER A 163 7.49 6.72 2.42
C SER A 163 7.72 6.93 0.92
N VAL A 164 6.64 7.05 0.12
CA VAL A 164 6.75 6.97 -1.34
C VAL A 164 7.11 8.30 -2.01
N VAL A 165 7.83 8.18 -3.13
CA VAL A 165 8.04 9.22 -4.13
C VAL A 165 7.57 8.69 -5.47
N LEU A 166 6.66 9.40 -6.14
CA LEU A 166 6.02 8.99 -7.38
C LEU A 166 6.28 10.01 -8.50
N ARG A 167 6.28 9.56 -9.75
CA ARG A 167 6.21 10.48 -10.88
C ARG A 167 4.84 11.16 -10.91
N ARG A 168 4.81 12.48 -10.79
CA ARG A 168 3.56 13.27 -10.76
C ARG A 168 2.70 13.00 -12.01
N ALA A 169 3.30 12.95 -13.19
CA ALA A 169 2.57 12.68 -14.43
C ALA A 169 1.83 11.33 -14.44
N VAL A 170 2.37 10.31 -13.75
CA VAL A 170 1.69 9.00 -13.62
C VAL A 170 0.46 9.13 -12.73
N LEU A 171 0.57 9.83 -11.59
CA LEU A 171 -0.58 10.09 -10.72
C LEU A 171 -1.68 10.89 -11.44
N GLU A 172 -1.31 11.95 -12.16
CA GLU A 172 -2.25 12.77 -12.93
C GLU A 172 -2.98 11.96 -14.00
N ARG A 173 -2.25 11.16 -14.78
CA ARG A 173 -2.80 10.29 -15.82
C ARG A 173 -3.79 9.27 -15.27
N LEU A 174 -3.55 8.76 -14.07
CA LEU A 174 -4.42 7.78 -13.41
C LEU A 174 -5.49 8.42 -12.51
N GLY A 175 -5.59 9.74 -12.47
CA GLY A 175 -6.66 10.47 -11.77
C GLY A 175 -6.43 10.66 -10.28
N GLY A 176 -5.17 10.65 -9.80
CA GLY A 176 -4.82 10.90 -8.40
C GLY A 176 -5.31 9.83 -7.42
N TRP A 177 -5.54 10.23 -6.19
CA TRP A 177 -6.16 9.37 -5.16
C TRP A 177 -7.68 9.34 -5.31
N ARG A 178 -8.27 8.17 -5.10
CA ARG A 178 -9.72 7.99 -5.14
C ARG A 178 -10.30 7.90 -3.74
N ASP A 179 -11.36 8.62 -3.50
CA ASP A 179 -12.16 8.46 -2.30
C ASP A 179 -13.15 7.33 -2.46
N GLY A 180 -13.36 6.57 -1.37
CA GLY A 180 -14.25 5.43 -1.41
C GLY A 180 -14.22 4.62 -0.12
N ASP A 181 -15.02 3.56 -0.12
CA ASP A 181 -15.14 2.63 1.00
C ASP A 181 -14.04 1.53 0.92
N PHE A 182 -12.79 1.97 0.82
CA PHE A 182 -11.57 1.16 0.72
C PHE A 182 -10.34 1.96 1.20
N PRO A 183 -9.23 1.31 1.57
CA PRO A 183 -7.96 1.99 1.82
C PRO A 183 -7.46 2.70 0.55
N GLU A 184 -7.30 4.03 0.61
CA GLU A 184 -6.99 4.89 -0.56
C GLU A 184 -5.59 4.62 -1.11
N ASP A 185 -4.65 4.27 -0.25
CA ASP A 185 -3.27 3.95 -0.62
C ASP A 185 -3.19 2.61 -1.35
N TRP A 186 -3.83 1.58 -0.80
CA TRP A 186 -3.81 0.26 -1.42
C TRP A 186 -4.58 0.23 -2.74
N GLU A 187 -5.70 0.94 -2.84
CA GLU A 187 -6.39 1.14 -4.12
C GLU A 187 -5.46 1.76 -5.17
N LEU A 188 -4.73 2.81 -4.78
CA LEU A 188 -3.79 3.47 -5.68
C LEU A 188 -2.69 2.51 -6.14
N TRP A 189 -2.08 1.74 -5.23
CA TRP A 189 -1.04 0.77 -5.60
C TRP A 189 -1.56 -0.30 -6.52
N LEU A 190 -2.73 -0.85 -6.26
CA LEU A 190 -3.35 -1.85 -7.13
C LEU A 190 -3.64 -1.27 -8.52
N ARG A 191 -4.20 -0.09 -8.59
CA ARG A 191 -4.51 0.59 -9.86
C ARG A 191 -3.26 0.92 -10.67
N LEU A 192 -2.20 1.39 -10.04
CA LEU A 192 -0.89 1.61 -10.69
C LEU A 192 -0.35 0.30 -11.26
N LEU A 193 -0.28 -0.74 -10.45
CA LEU A 193 0.30 -2.04 -10.81
C LEU A 193 -0.54 -2.78 -11.88
N GLU A 194 -1.86 -2.70 -11.80
CA GLU A 194 -2.74 -3.30 -12.84
C GLU A 194 -2.72 -2.51 -14.15
N ALA A 195 -2.36 -1.21 -14.11
CA ALA A 195 -2.08 -0.41 -15.31
C ALA A 195 -0.69 -0.67 -15.93
N GLY A 196 0.11 -1.58 -15.33
CA GLY A 196 1.45 -1.94 -15.80
C GLY A 196 2.56 -1.03 -15.31
N GLU A 197 2.28 -0.15 -14.35
CA GLU A 197 3.28 0.73 -13.75
C GLU A 197 4.21 -0.04 -12.81
N ALA A 198 5.51 0.22 -12.89
CA ALA A 198 6.51 -0.42 -12.04
C ALA A 198 6.75 0.38 -10.76
N LEU A 199 6.61 -0.30 -9.62
CA LEU A 199 6.92 0.24 -8.30
C LEU A 199 7.96 -0.63 -7.61
N VAL A 200 8.75 -0.04 -6.72
CA VAL A 200 9.80 -0.74 -5.96
C VAL A 200 9.96 -0.12 -4.57
N CYS A 201 10.44 -0.90 -3.61
CA CYS A 201 10.85 -0.42 -2.30
C CYS A 201 12.39 -0.41 -2.20
N LEU A 202 12.99 0.69 -1.76
CA LEU A 202 14.39 0.73 -1.32
C LEU A 202 14.51 -0.06 -0.01
N PRO A 203 15.53 -0.93 0.14
CA PRO A 203 15.67 -1.72 1.36
C PRO A 203 16.08 -0.90 2.59
N GLU A 204 16.69 0.28 2.35
CA GLU A 204 17.13 1.15 3.43
C GLU A 204 15.97 1.75 4.19
N VAL A 205 16.08 1.77 5.51
CA VAL A 205 15.15 2.46 6.41
C VAL A 205 15.39 3.96 6.30
N LEU A 206 14.47 4.64 5.60
CA LEU A 206 14.55 6.08 5.34
C LEU A 206 13.27 6.82 5.79
N HIS A 207 12.37 6.10 6.44
CA HIS A 207 11.15 6.66 6.98
C HIS A 207 10.85 6.03 8.34
N ARG A 208 10.49 6.85 9.30
CA ARG A 208 10.05 6.43 10.62
C ARG A 208 8.54 6.60 10.72
N TRP A 209 7.85 5.48 10.83
CA TRP A 209 6.38 5.41 10.85
C TRP A 209 5.89 5.31 12.28
N THR A 210 5.23 6.36 12.77
CA THR A 210 4.75 6.45 14.14
C THR A 210 3.42 5.71 14.30
N ASP A 211 3.41 4.64 15.10
CA ASP A 211 2.18 3.93 15.46
C ASP A 211 1.56 4.51 16.74
N HIS A 212 0.27 4.77 16.73
CA HIS A 212 -0.52 5.19 17.89
C HIS A 212 -2.00 4.86 17.69
N ASP A 213 -2.79 4.86 18.78
CA ASP A 213 -4.18 4.37 18.73
C ASP A 213 -5.14 5.26 17.95
N ARG A 214 -4.80 6.54 17.73
CA ARG A 214 -5.60 7.50 16.98
C ARG A 214 -5.31 7.53 15.48
N ARG A 215 -4.43 6.65 14.97
CA ARG A 215 -4.16 6.57 13.54
C ARG A 215 -5.42 6.32 12.74
N LEU A 216 -5.49 6.91 11.54
CA LEU A 216 -6.61 6.75 10.63
C LEU A 216 -6.88 5.27 10.31
N THR A 217 -5.82 4.48 10.11
CA THR A 217 -5.90 3.03 9.87
C THR A 217 -6.56 2.23 11.00
N ARG A 218 -6.68 2.80 12.21
CA ARG A 218 -7.34 2.18 13.36
C ARG A 218 -8.74 2.73 13.63
N THR A 219 -9.02 3.95 13.18
CA THR A 219 -10.24 4.69 13.55
C THR A 219 -11.24 4.84 12.39
N ASP A 220 -10.80 4.82 11.14
CA ASP A 220 -11.67 4.96 9.99
C ASP A 220 -12.13 3.59 9.46
N ALA A 221 -13.43 3.48 9.17
CA ALA A 221 -14.07 2.24 8.72
C ALA A 221 -13.53 1.72 7.37
N ARG A 222 -12.93 2.58 6.53
CA ARG A 222 -12.33 2.19 5.23
C ARG A 222 -11.19 1.19 5.36
N TYR A 223 -10.54 1.11 6.54
CA TYR A 223 -9.44 0.17 6.82
C TYR A 223 -9.88 -1.11 7.51
N GLN A 224 -11.19 -1.35 7.63
CA GLN A 224 -11.70 -2.61 8.17
C GLN A 224 -11.36 -3.77 7.23
N ARG A 225 -11.13 -4.95 7.82
CA ARG A 225 -10.72 -6.18 7.11
C ARG A 225 -11.64 -6.54 5.92
N GLU A 226 -12.93 -6.27 6.04
CA GLU A 226 -13.91 -6.52 4.99
C GLU A 226 -13.66 -5.66 3.75
N LYS A 227 -13.25 -4.40 3.96
CA LYS A 227 -12.94 -3.46 2.87
C LYS A 227 -11.69 -3.90 2.11
N HIS A 228 -10.67 -4.35 2.82
CA HIS A 228 -9.47 -4.97 2.22
C HIS A 228 -9.85 -6.22 1.41
N THR A 229 -10.71 -7.09 1.97
CA THR A 229 -11.15 -8.31 1.26
C THR A 229 -11.94 -7.97 0.01
N ARG A 230 -12.82 -6.96 0.07
CA ARG A 230 -13.61 -6.51 -1.08
C ARG A 230 -12.72 -5.91 -2.18
N LEU A 231 -11.79 -5.02 -1.83
CA LEU A 231 -10.87 -4.42 -2.79
C LEU A 231 -10.01 -5.50 -3.49
N ARG A 232 -9.50 -6.46 -2.73
CA ARG A 232 -8.78 -7.64 -3.25
C ARG A 232 -9.63 -8.45 -4.22
N ALA A 233 -10.89 -8.72 -3.85
CA ALA A 233 -11.83 -9.46 -4.69
C ALA A 233 -12.15 -8.71 -5.99
N GLN A 234 -12.33 -7.40 -5.94
CA GLN A 234 -12.57 -6.57 -7.12
C GLN A 234 -11.40 -6.61 -8.09
N THR A 235 -10.16 -6.49 -7.58
CA THR A 235 -8.95 -6.57 -8.40
C THR A 235 -8.80 -7.95 -9.04
N LEU A 236 -9.02 -9.02 -8.27
CA LEU A 236 -8.94 -10.40 -8.76
C LEU A 236 -10.04 -10.71 -9.79
N HIS A 237 -11.27 -10.26 -9.53
CA HIS A 237 -12.39 -10.42 -10.45
C HIS A 237 -12.11 -9.76 -11.81
N ALA A 238 -11.70 -8.48 -11.80
CA ALA A 238 -11.40 -7.76 -13.03
C ALA A 238 -10.23 -8.37 -13.81
N ARG A 239 -9.19 -8.86 -13.11
CA ARG A 239 -8.01 -9.46 -13.75
C ARG A 239 -8.28 -10.85 -14.35
N PHE A 240 -9.15 -11.63 -13.72
CA PHE A 240 -9.42 -13.03 -14.10
C PHE A 240 -10.89 -13.24 -14.51
N GLU A 241 -11.50 -12.21 -15.10
CA GLU A 241 -12.88 -12.29 -15.57
C GLU A 241 -13.11 -13.50 -16.50
N GLY A 242 -14.18 -14.25 -16.22
CA GLY A 242 -14.53 -15.47 -16.96
C GLY A 242 -13.65 -16.70 -16.64
N ARG A 243 -12.50 -16.54 -16.00
CA ARG A 243 -11.60 -17.64 -15.67
C ARG A 243 -12.07 -18.37 -14.41
N PRO A 244 -12.06 -19.71 -14.38
CA PRO A 244 -12.34 -20.46 -13.17
C PRO A 244 -11.28 -20.19 -12.08
N LEU A 245 -11.72 -20.05 -10.83
CA LEU A 245 -10.85 -19.77 -9.70
C LEU A 245 -10.81 -20.93 -8.72
N THR A 246 -9.63 -21.20 -8.17
CA THR A 246 -9.40 -22.08 -7.03
C THR A 246 -8.80 -21.28 -5.89
N ILE A 247 -9.31 -21.43 -4.66
CA ILE A 247 -8.75 -20.75 -3.48
C ILE A 247 -7.95 -21.77 -2.66
N TRP A 248 -6.67 -21.54 -2.50
CA TRP A 248 -5.85 -22.31 -1.57
C TRP A 248 -5.99 -21.71 -0.16
N GLY A 249 -6.64 -22.48 0.71
CA GLY A 249 -6.97 -22.12 2.09
C GLY A 249 -8.47 -22.03 2.32
N ALA A 250 -9.05 -23.05 2.95
CA ALA A 250 -10.46 -23.11 3.35
C ALA A 250 -10.67 -22.58 4.79
N GLY A 251 -9.83 -21.64 5.25
CA GLY A 251 -9.97 -20.92 6.49
C GLY A 251 -10.78 -19.63 6.33
N GLU A 252 -10.88 -18.85 7.41
CA GLU A 252 -11.69 -17.63 7.46
C GLU A 252 -11.40 -16.66 6.31
N ARG A 253 -10.11 -16.40 6.02
CA ARG A 253 -9.68 -15.48 4.94
C ARG A 253 -10.12 -15.98 3.56
N GLY A 254 -9.85 -17.26 3.24
CA GLY A 254 -10.23 -17.83 1.96
C GLY A 254 -11.74 -17.90 1.77
N VAL A 255 -12.50 -18.23 2.82
CA VAL A 255 -13.97 -18.23 2.79
C VAL A 255 -14.54 -16.83 2.59
N ALA A 256 -13.99 -15.81 3.27
CA ALA A 256 -14.41 -14.43 3.07
C ALA A 256 -14.11 -13.95 1.63
N LEU A 257 -12.93 -14.28 1.11
CA LEU A 257 -12.55 -13.96 -0.27
C LEU A 257 -13.46 -14.67 -1.29
N CYS A 258 -13.80 -15.95 -1.06
CA CYS A 258 -14.75 -16.70 -1.91
C CYS A 258 -16.09 -15.99 -2.01
N ARG A 259 -16.68 -15.60 -0.87
CA ARG A 259 -17.95 -14.87 -0.84
C ARG A 259 -17.88 -13.57 -1.63
N ALA A 260 -16.80 -12.80 -1.43
CA ALA A 260 -16.63 -11.52 -2.11
C ALA A 260 -16.46 -11.70 -3.63
N LEU A 261 -15.72 -12.71 -4.08
CA LEU A 261 -15.57 -13.05 -5.49
C LEU A 261 -16.88 -13.52 -6.12
N GLN A 262 -17.61 -14.40 -5.45
CA GLN A 262 -18.91 -14.89 -5.95
C GLN A 262 -19.96 -13.77 -6.03
N ALA A 263 -19.95 -12.83 -5.08
CA ALA A 263 -20.83 -11.65 -5.12
C ALA A 263 -20.57 -10.75 -6.34
N LEU A 264 -19.37 -10.80 -6.92
CA LEU A 264 -18.99 -10.12 -8.16
C LEU A 264 -19.25 -10.97 -9.42
N GLY A 265 -19.72 -12.22 -9.26
CA GLY A 265 -19.97 -13.14 -10.38
C GLY A 265 -18.79 -14.05 -10.74
N SER A 266 -17.69 -14.02 -9.98
CA SER A 266 -16.56 -14.94 -10.23
C SER A 266 -16.93 -16.38 -9.91
N ARG A 267 -16.46 -17.31 -10.74
CA ARG A 267 -16.69 -18.74 -10.57
C ARG A 267 -15.59 -19.36 -9.72
N VAL A 268 -15.84 -19.55 -8.41
CA VAL A 268 -14.95 -20.31 -7.53
C VAL A 268 -15.36 -21.77 -7.56
N GLN A 269 -14.50 -22.65 -8.11
CA GLN A 269 -14.81 -24.07 -8.33
C GLN A 269 -14.45 -24.94 -7.13
N ARG A 270 -13.30 -24.68 -6.51
CA ARG A 270 -12.78 -25.49 -5.42
C ARG A 270 -11.92 -24.72 -4.44
N PHE A 271 -11.76 -25.30 -3.26
CA PHE A 271 -10.75 -24.92 -2.28
C PHE A 271 -9.69 -26.01 -2.23
N VAL A 272 -8.43 -25.60 -2.07
CA VAL A 272 -7.33 -26.49 -1.69
C VAL A 272 -7.11 -26.38 -0.19
N GLU A 273 -7.03 -27.49 0.51
CA GLU A 273 -6.89 -27.53 1.96
C GLU A 273 -6.05 -28.74 2.40
N VAL A 274 -5.16 -28.53 3.37
CA VAL A 274 -4.30 -29.59 3.92
C VAL A 274 -4.94 -30.32 5.12
N ASN A 275 -5.96 -29.72 5.74
CA ASN A 275 -6.66 -30.34 6.86
C ASN A 275 -7.65 -31.42 6.36
N PRO A 276 -7.39 -32.72 6.64
CA PRO A 276 -8.22 -33.81 6.14
C PRO A 276 -9.69 -33.74 6.60
N ARG A 277 -9.98 -33.07 7.73
CA ARG A 277 -11.35 -32.92 8.24
C ARG A 277 -12.23 -32.03 7.36
N LYS A 278 -11.63 -31.18 6.52
CA LYS A 278 -12.35 -30.29 5.61
C LYS A 278 -12.46 -30.84 4.19
N VAL A 279 -11.54 -31.71 3.80
CA VAL A 279 -11.52 -32.31 2.44
C VAL A 279 -12.78 -33.15 2.21
N GLY A 280 -13.32 -33.07 1.01
CA GLY A 280 -14.59 -33.70 0.62
C GLY A 280 -15.83 -32.86 0.90
N GLN A 281 -15.74 -31.83 1.76
CA GLN A 281 -16.83 -30.92 2.02
C GLN A 281 -17.08 -29.95 0.84
N ARG A 282 -18.20 -29.22 0.90
CA ARG A 282 -18.49 -28.07 0.05
C ARG A 282 -18.59 -26.80 0.90
N ILE A 283 -17.90 -25.75 0.48
CA ILE A 283 -17.96 -24.44 1.09
C ILE A 283 -18.44 -23.45 0.02
N HIS A 284 -19.58 -22.82 0.23
CA HIS A 284 -20.23 -21.93 -0.75
C HIS A 284 -20.33 -22.55 -2.16
N GLY A 285 -20.69 -23.83 -2.23
CA GLY A 285 -20.82 -24.58 -3.47
C GLY A 285 -19.51 -25.13 -4.04
N ALA A 286 -18.34 -24.60 -3.65
CA ALA A 286 -17.03 -25.06 -4.10
C ALA A 286 -16.56 -26.31 -3.33
N ARG A 287 -15.99 -27.30 -4.02
CA ARG A 287 -15.46 -28.54 -3.39
C ARG A 287 -14.15 -28.23 -2.66
N VAL A 288 -13.94 -28.88 -1.53
CA VAL A 288 -12.65 -28.84 -0.81
C VAL A 288 -11.85 -30.10 -1.21
N VAL A 289 -10.65 -29.90 -1.71
CA VAL A 289 -9.76 -30.97 -2.23
C VAL A 289 -8.38 -30.91 -1.57
N PHE A 290 -7.62 -31.97 -1.63
CA PHE A 290 -6.20 -31.96 -1.25
C PHE A 290 -5.33 -31.23 -2.29
N PRO A 291 -4.12 -30.74 -1.91
CA PRO A 291 -3.18 -30.15 -2.86
C PRO A 291 -2.89 -31.06 -4.08
N ASP A 292 -2.71 -32.36 -3.87
CA ASP A 292 -2.39 -33.31 -4.95
C ASP A 292 -3.54 -33.48 -5.96
N ASP A 293 -4.77 -33.17 -5.59
CA ASP A 293 -5.93 -33.16 -6.49
C ASP A 293 -5.96 -31.92 -7.42
N LEU A 294 -5.03 -30.97 -7.26
CA LEU A 294 -4.95 -29.78 -8.10
C LEU A 294 -4.53 -30.13 -9.55
N GLY A 295 -3.66 -31.14 -9.70
CA GLY A 295 -3.14 -31.56 -10.99
C GLY A 295 -2.07 -30.62 -11.55
N ALA A 296 -1.87 -30.68 -12.88
CA ALA A 296 -0.97 -29.79 -13.60
C ALA A 296 -1.60 -28.40 -13.83
N PRO A 297 -0.79 -27.36 -14.13
CA PRO A 297 -1.30 -26.06 -14.52
C PRO A 297 -2.36 -26.15 -15.63
N SER A 298 -3.46 -25.46 -15.42
CA SER A 298 -4.63 -25.50 -16.32
C SER A 298 -5.15 -24.07 -16.58
N GLU A 299 -6.32 -23.96 -17.18
CA GLU A 299 -6.98 -22.66 -17.38
C GLU A 299 -7.47 -22.00 -16.08
N GLU A 300 -7.62 -22.77 -15.00
CA GLU A 300 -8.00 -22.19 -13.72
C GLU A 300 -6.86 -21.38 -13.09
N HIS A 301 -7.23 -20.38 -12.29
CA HIS A 301 -6.25 -19.57 -11.53
C HIS A 301 -6.34 -19.89 -10.05
N VAL A 302 -5.18 -20.20 -9.44
CA VAL A 302 -5.09 -20.47 -8.00
C VAL A 302 -4.80 -19.19 -7.22
N ILE A 303 -5.60 -18.93 -6.20
CA ILE A 303 -5.43 -17.80 -5.30
C ILE A 303 -5.04 -18.33 -3.92
N ALA A 304 -3.77 -18.16 -3.54
CA ALA A 304 -3.29 -18.56 -2.22
C ALA A 304 -3.73 -17.54 -1.16
N SER A 305 -4.65 -17.97 -0.28
CA SER A 305 -5.27 -17.12 0.76
C SER A 305 -5.14 -17.75 2.15
N VAL A 306 -3.90 -18.03 2.57
CA VAL A 306 -3.56 -18.61 3.87
C VAL A 306 -2.75 -17.63 4.68
N GLY A 307 -3.30 -17.15 5.80
CA GLY A 307 -2.67 -16.15 6.65
C GLY A 307 -1.73 -16.69 7.73
N ALA A 308 -1.44 -17.99 7.76
CA ALA A 308 -0.48 -18.57 8.70
C ALA A 308 0.96 -18.16 8.31
N ARG A 309 1.78 -17.89 9.34
CA ARG A 309 3.20 -17.52 9.13
C ARG A 309 3.94 -18.63 8.38
N GLY A 310 4.66 -18.28 7.31
CA GLY A 310 5.39 -19.23 6.46
C GLY A 310 4.56 -19.90 5.36
N ALA A 311 3.25 -20.04 5.53
CA ALA A 311 2.38 -20.77 4.59
C ALA A 311 2.49 -20.27 3.14
N ARG A 312 2.60 -18.96 2.92
CA ARG A 312 2.76 -18.38 1.58
C ARG A 312 4.02 -18.87 0.89
N ALA A 313 5.15 -18.96 1.59
CA ALA A 313 6.40 -19.46 1.04
C ALA A 313 6.30 -20.97 0.71
N GLU A 314 5.68 -21.74 1.60
CA GLU A 314 5.45 -23.17 1.40
C GLU A 314 4.54 -23.43 0.20
N ILE A 315 3.44 -22.69 0.06
CA ILE A 315 2.50 -22.80 -1.07
C ILE A 315 3.20 -22.44 -2.39
N ARG A 316 3.99 -21.35 -2.42
CA ARG A 316 4.80 -20.98 -3.59
C ARG A 316 5.72 -22.12 -4.00
N ALA A 317 6.54 -22.61 -3.07
CA ALA A 317 7.48 -23.69 -3.33
C ALA A 317 6.77 -24.96 -3.83
N TRP A 318 5.61 -25.28 -3.28
CA TRP A 318 4.80 -26.43 -3.72
C TRP A 318 4.29 -26.25 -5.14
N LEU A 319 3.74 -25.07 -5.48
CA LEU A 319 3.23 -24.75 -6.81
C LEU A 319 4.37 -24.68 -7.84
N ASP A 320 5.46 -23.98 -7.53
CA ASP A 320 6.65 -23.86 -8.41
C ASP A 320 7.24 -25.23 -8.74
N SER A 321 7.34 -26.15 -7.75
CA SER A 321 7.86 -27.50 -7.95
C SER A 321 7.03 -28.36 -8.92
N ARG A 322 5.79 -27.94 -9.21
CA ARG A 322 4.84 -28.59 -10.10
C ARG A 322 4.60 -27.82 -11.40
N GLY A 323 5.45 -26.83 -11.69
CA GLY A 323 5.39 -26.06 -12.93
C GLY A 323 4.32 -24.95 -12.95
N TRP A 324 3.71 -24.62 -11.79
CA TRP A 324 2.83 -23.48 -11.68
C TRP A 324 3.66 -22.19 -11.60
N VAL A 325 3.34 -21.18 -12.40
CA VAL A 325 4.06 -19.90 -12.49
C VAL A 325 3.25 -18.81 -11.83
N GLU A 326 3.86 -18.12 -10.84
CA GLU A 326 3.21 -16.99 -10.17
C GLU A 326 2.91 -15.85 -11.17
N GLY A 327 1.75 -15.23 -11.04
CA GLY A 327 1.27 -14.20 -11.96
C GLY A 327 0.56 -14.74 -13.20
N GLN A 328 0.88 -15.95 -13.66
CA GLN A 328 0.24 -16.62 -14.79
C GLN A 328 -0.81 -17.65 -14.33
N HIS A 329 -0.43 -18.54 -13.43
CA HIS A 329 -1.23 -19.66 -12.98
C HIS A 329 -1.74 -19.49 -11.55
N PHE A 330 -1.00 -18.77 -10.71
CA PHE A 330 -1.42 -18.49 -9.36
C PHE A 330 -1.02 -17.09 -8.88
N THR A 331 -1.66 -16.63 -7.81
CA THR A 331 -1.39 -15.36 -7.14
C THR A 331 -1.55 -15.54 -5.64
N CYS A 332 -0.66 -14.93 -4.84
CA CYS A 332 -0.81 -14.86 -3.39
C CYS A 332 -1.67 -13.67 -2.98
N ALA A 333 -2.62 -13.91 -2.05
CA ALA A 333 -3.60 -12.93 -1.59
C ALA A 333 -3.77 -12.92 -0.05
N ALA A 334 -2.82 -13.54 0.70
CA ALA A 334 -2.70 -13.45 2.16
C ALA A 334 -1.29 -13.87 2.62
#